data_0d67cd772ad07e5582c03f8b1d97b57e
#
_entry.id   0d67cd772ad07e5582c03f8b1d97b57e
#
_cell.length_a   1.000
_cell.length_b   1.000
_cell.length_c   1.000
_cell.angle_alpha   90.00
_cell.angle_beta   90.00
_cell.angle_gamma   90.00
#
_symmetry.space_group_name_H-M   'P 1'
#
loop_
_entity.id
_entity.type
_entity.pdbx_description
1 polymer ?
#
loop_
_entity_poly.entity_id
_entity_poly.type
_entity_poly.pdbx_seq_one_letter_code
_entity_poly.pdbx_strand_id
1 'polypeptide(L)'
;MSSCLGLYVESNLIKYAKVSKEHEKVKVEAFGINFYEDLDKAINQIIEETDSYKTPISINLSEEVYSYFDMFALLSKKDLDKAITTEFELSCSDKGENPNVYETRYAVTTYPDDKEKLKVIHVAANKIDLNKKIQSLSGYKLTNIVPISMSITNLIETKPKENYLIVNIEEKTTITTIVDERIYSINVFEEGSKDFLRKINAKENSYPKSYEICKNTTIYTSEATDLK
;
A
#
# COMPACT_ATOMS: atom_id res chain seq x y z
N MET A 1 -23.29 11.45 8.20
CA MET A 1 -21.87 11.76 8.02
C MET A 1 -21.07 10.49 8.27
N SER A 2 -20.30 10.01 7.31
CA SER A 2 -19.42 8.84 7.50
C SER A 2 -17.98 9.35 7.56
N SER A 3 -17.22 8.88 8.54
CA SER A 3 -15.80 9.21 8.68
C SER A 3 -14.94 7.96 8.63
N CYS A 4 -13.68 8.11 8.26
CA CYS A 4 -12.67 7.05 8.24
C CYS A 4 -11.32 7.63 8.64
N LEU A 5 -10.53 6.87 9.40
CA LEU A 5 -9.13 7.14 9.69
C LEU A 5 -8.26 6.23 8.83
N GLY A 6 -7.46 6.80 7.95
CA GLY A 6 -6.42 6.10 7.21
C GLY A 6 -5.10 6.16 7.94
N LEU A 7 -4.43 5.02 8.10
CA LEU A 7 -3.10 4.90 8.67
C LEU A 7 -2.17 4.30 7.63
N TYR A 8 -1.11 5.00 7.30
CA TYR A 8 -0.01 4.49 6.48
C TYR A 8 1.22 4.31 7.36
N VAL A 9 1.51 3.05 7.68
CA VAL A 9 2.57 2.65 8.61
C VAL A 9 3.81 2.23 7.83
N GLU A 10 4.91 2.91 8.09
CA GLU A 10 6.27 2.59 7.67
C GLU A 10 7.10 2.12 8.88
N SER A 11 8.37 1.77 8.67
CA SER A 11 9.22 1.20 9.74
C SER A 11 9.40 2.11 10.97
N ASN A 12 9.36 3.43 10.79
CA ASN A 12 9.67 4.40 11.85
C ASN A 12 8.70 5.60 11.92
N LEU A 13 7.67 5.60 11.06
CA LEU A 13 6.69 6.68 11.04
C LEU A 13 5.32 6.17 10.60
N ILE A 14 4.29 6.89 11.04
CA ILE A 14 2.91 6.74 10.58
C ILE A 14 2.49 8.05 9.94
N LYS A 15 2.03 8.00 8.70
CA LYS A 15 1.26 9.08 8.08
C LYS A 15 -0.22 8.77 8.29
N TYR A 16 -0.99 9.74 8.69
CA TYR A 16 -2.41 9.53 8.95
C TYR A 16 -3.27 10.63 8.38
N ALA A 17 -4.49 10.28 8.03
CA ALA A 17 -5.52 11.24 7.65
C ALA A 17 -6.89 10.75 8.12
N LYS A 18 -7.62 11.63 8.82
CA LYS A 18 -9.04 11.46 9.13
C LYS A 18 -9.85 12.21 8.10
N VAL A 19 -10.73 11.52 7.42
CA VAL A 19 -11.61 12.09 6.40
C VAL A 19 -13.06 11.83 6.76
N SER A 20 -13.94 12.77 6.40
CA SER A 20 -15.39 12.60 6.46
C SER A 20 -16.01 12.81 5.09
N LYS A 21 -17.14 12.15 4.86
CA LYS A 21 -17.93 12.33 3.65
C LYS A 21 -19.32 12.84 4.01
N GLU A 22 -19.67 13.99 3.44
CA GLU A 22 -20.97 14.59 3.54
C GLU A 22 -21.47 15.00 2.15
N HIS A 23 -22.61 14.45 1.72
CA HIS A 23 -23.21 14.74 0.42
C HIS A 23 -22.23 14.68 -0.76
N GLU A 24 -21.50 13.60 -0.92
CA GLU A 24 -20.47 13.38 -1.96
C GLU A 24 -19.17 14.22 -1.84
N LYS A 25 -19.11 15.17 -0.93
CA LYS A 25 -17.87 15.93 -0.67
C LYS A 25 -17.05 15.24 0.40
N VAL A 26 -15.77 15.04 0.10
CA VAL A 26 -14.78 14.55 1.06
C VAL A 26 -14.11 15.75 1.72
N LYS A 27 -14.08 15.74 3.06
CA LYS A 27 -13.39 16.74 3.88
C LYS A 27 -12.29 16.05 4.66
N VAL A 28 -11.09 16.60 4.64
CA VAL A 28 -9.99 16.20 5.53
C VAL A 28 -10.20 16.92 6.87
N GLU A 29 -10.38 16.15 7.94
CA GLU A 29 -10.60 16.68 9.29
C GLU A 29 -9.30 16.84 10.07
N ALA A 30 -8.39 15.85 9.92
CA ALA A 30 -7.06 15.87 10.52
C ALA A 30 -6.09 15.11 9.64
N PHE A 31 -4.84 15.47 9.65
CA PHE A 31 -3.74 14.70 9.03
C PHE A 31 -2.42 15.03 9.71
N GLY A 32 -1.47 14.12 9.59
CA GLY A 32 -0.16 14.34 10.18
C GLY A 32 0.80 13.18 9.96
N ILE A 33 1.97 13.32 10.58
CA ILE A 33 3.03 12.33 10.63
C ILE A 33 3.43 12.16 12.09
N ASN A 34 3.49 10.90 12.54
CA ASN A 34 3.97 10.55 13.88
C ASN A 34 5.18 9.62 13.73
N PHE A 35 6.31 9.99 14.31
CA PHE A 35 7.49 9.12 14.40
C PHE A 35 7.37 8.24 15.64
N TYR A 36 7.75 6.97 15.53
CA TYR A 36 7.55 6.02 16.60
C TYR A 36 8.72 5.05 16.81
N GLU A 37 8.87 4.60 18.04
CA GLU A 37 9.65 3.42 18.45
C GLU A 37 8.72 2.28 18.87
N ASP A 38 7.49 2.60 19.28
CA ASP A 38 6.45 1.70 19.72
C ASP A 38 5.18 1.99 18.91
N LEU A 39 4.84 1.06 18.01
CA LEU A 39 3.72 1.20 17.07
C LEU A 39 2.38 1.33 17.79
N ASP A 40 2.15 0.53 18.82
CA ASP A 40 0.86 0.50 19.53
C ASP A 40 0.62 1.83 20.26
N LYS A 41 1.65 2.40 20.89
CA LYS A 41 1.57 3.71 21.50
C LYS A 41 1.29 4.82 20.50
N ALA A 42 1.97 4.78 19.35
CA ALA A 42 1.77 5.77 18.31
C ALA A 42 0.35 5.72 17.70
N ILE A 43 -0.17 4.52 17.47
CA ILE A 43 -1.55 4.34 17.00
C ILE A 43 -2.55 4.90 18.04
N ASN A 44 -2.37 4.55 19.32
CA ASN A 44 -3.23 5.05 20.40
C ASN A 44 -3.21 6.58 20.47
N GLN A 45 -2.03 7.19 20.39
CA GLN A 45 -1.87 8.64 20.36
C GLN A 45 -2.61 9.29 19.18
N ILE A 46 -2.46 8.75 17.97
CA ILE A 46 -3.16 9.26 16.78
C ILE A 46 -4.68 9.16 16.95
N ILE A 47 -5.18 8.05 17.49
CA ILE A 47 -6.61 7.83 17.72
C ILE A 47 -7.15 8.83 18.74
N GLU A 48 -6.39 9.13 19.80
CA GLU A 48 -6.74 10.12 20.80
C GLU A 48 -6.74 11.53 20.22
N GLU A 49 -5.65 11.94 19.55
CA GLU A 49 -5.51 13.27 18.94
C GLU A 49 -6.59 13.56 17.89
N THR A 50 -7.03 12.53 17.17
CA THR A 50 -8.05 12.65 16.10
C THR A 50 -9.47 12.36 16.59
N ASP A 51 -9.67 12.02 17.87
CA ASP A 51 -10.95 11.55 18.42
C ASP A 51 -11.57 10.44 17.53
N SER A 52 -10.82 9.37 17.31
CA SER A 52 -11.18 8.33 16.33
C SER A 52 -11.52 6.97 16.95
N TYR A 53 -11.84 6.90 18.26
CA TYR A 53 -12.12 5.65 18.97
C TYR A 53 -13.21 4.76 18.35
N LYS A 54 -14.21 5.37 17.72
CA LYS A 54 -15.32 4.69 17.05
C LYS A 54 -15.29 4.81 15.52
N THR A 55 -14.27 5.48 15.01
CA THR A 55 -14.12 5.70 13.57
C THR A 55 -13.61 4.43 12.89
N PRO A 56 -14.17 4.03 11.74
CA PRO A 56 -13.60 2.99 10.92
C PRO A 56 -12.14 3.30 10.55
N ILE A 57 -11.26 2.31 10.71
CA ILE A 57 -9.83 2.46 10.43
C ILE A 57 -9.46 1.62 9.20
N SER A 58 -8.69 2.21 8.30
CA SER A 58 -8.03 1.53 7.19
C SER A 58 -6.52 1.65 7.38
N ILE A 59 -5.79 0.53 7.20
CA ILE A 59 -4.32 0.48 7.33
C ILE A 59 -3.69 -0.12 6.07
N ASN A 60 -2.46 0.28 5.75
CA ASN A 60 -1.75 -0.29 4.60
C ASN A 60 -1.26 -1.72 4.85
N LEU A 61 -1.18 -2.50 3.78
CA LEU A 61 -0.29 -3.65 3.69
C LEU A 61 1.16 -3.14 3.54
N SER A 62 2.14 -3.88 4.07
CA SER A 62 3.57 -3.47 4.01
C SER A 62 4.43 -4.48 3.26
N GLU A 63 4.03 -5.75 3.26
CA GLU A 63 4.83 -6.87 2.74
C GLU A 63 3.95 -7.74 1.84
N GLU A 64 3.33 -7.08 0.84
CA GLU A 64 2.56 -7.78 -0.18
C GLU A 64 3.45 -8.25 -1.33
N VAL A 65 3.11 -9.41 -1.86
CA VAL A 65 3.71 -9.99 -3.05
C VAL A 65 2.67 -10.02 -4.17
N TYR A 66 3.05 -9.52 -5.33
CA TYR A 66 2.21 -9.55 -6.52
C TYR A 66 2.65 -10.68 -7.44
N SER A 67 1.69 -11.44 -7.95
CA SER A 67 1.87 -12.43 -9.00
C SER A 67 0.87 -12.18 -10.11
N TYR A 68 1.21 -12.54 -11.34
CA TYR A 68 0.40 -12.30 -12.52
C TYR A 68 0.17 -13.62 -13.22
N PHE A 69 -1.09 -13.93 -13.51
CA PHE A 69 -1.48 -15.15 -14.19
C PHE A 69 -2.34 -14.80 -15.41
N ASP A 70 -2.09 -15.50 -16.52
CA ASP A 70 -2.93 -15.44 -17.70
C ASP A 70 -3.93 -16.58 -17.67
N MET A 71 -5.23 -16.26 -17.76
CA MET A 71 -6.33 -17.21 -17.68
C MET A 71 -7.23 -17.07 -18.91
N PHE A 72 -7.96 -18.12 -19.22
CA PHE A 72 -8.96 -18.07 -20.28
C PHE A 72 -10.23 -17.35 -19.80
N ALA A 73 -10.77 -16.46 -20.63
CA ALA A 73 -11.99 -15.70 -20.31
C ALA A 73 -13.25 -16.56 -20.21
N LEU A 74 -13.22 -17.78 -20.77
CA LEU A 74 -14.34 -18.72 -20.74
C LEU A 74 -14.46 -19.55 -19.45
N LEU A 75 -13.51 -19.41 -18.51
CA LEU A 75 -13.58 -20.14 -17.25
C LEU A 75 -14.77 -19.67 -16.41
N SER A 76 -15.47 -20.63 -15.83
CA SER A 76 -16.44 -20.30 -14.78
C SER A 76 -15.72 -19.68 -13.57
N LYS A 77 -16.42 -18.89 -12.76
CA LYS A 77 -15.82 -18.30 -11.54
C LYS A 77 -15.16 -19.36 -10.66
N LYS A 78 -15.80 -20.52 -10.48
CA LYS A 78 -15.26 -21.61 -9.68
C LYS A 78 -13.99 -22.22 -10.27
N ASP A 79 -13.93 -22.37 -11.60
CA ASP A 79 -12.75 -22.92 -12.27
C ASP A 79 -11.62 -21.91 -12.27
N LEU A 80 -11.95 -20.61 -12.41
CA LEU A 80 -10.98 -19.51 -12.29
C LEU A 80 -10.37 -19.47 -10.89
N ASP A 81 -11.18 -19.51 -9.83
CA ASP A 81 -10.71 -19.54 -8.45
C ASP A 81 -9.74 -20.71 -8.21
N LYS A 82 -10.10 -21.91 -8.73
CA LYS A 82 -9.27 -23.11 -8.60
C LYS A 82 -7.95 -22.97 -9.40
N ALA A 83 -8.03 -22.47 -10.62
CA ALA A 83 -6.84 -22.27 -11.47
C ALA A 83 -5.85 -21.28 -10.83
N ILE A 84 -6.34 -20.14 -10.33
CA ILE A 84 -5.52 -19.13 -9.62
C ILE A 84 -4.85 -19.75 -8.39
N THR A 85 -5.59 -20.52 -7.60
CA THR A 85 -5.04 -21.20 -6.41
C THR A 85 -3.91 -22.14 -6.81
N THR A 86 -4.12 -22.96 -7.87
CA THR A 86 -3.12 -23.92 -8.36
C THR A 86 -1.86 -23.20 -8.85
N GLU A 87 -2.01 -22.13 -9.65
CA GLU A 87 -0.87 -21.33 -10.14
C GLU A 87 -0.07 -20.70 -8.99
N PHE A 88 -0.76 -20.21 -7.96
CA PHE A 88 -0.10 -19.67 -6.78
C PHE A 88 0.66 -20.75 -6.01
N GLU A 89 0.05 -21.92 -5.80
CA GLU A 89 0.69 -23.07 -5.14
C GLU A 89 1.94 -23.53 -5.89
N LEU A 90 1.88 -23.61 -7.22
CA LEU A 90 3.03 -23.91 -8.06
C LEU A 90 4.14 -22.86 -7.92
N SER A 91 3.78 -21.59 -7.98
CA SER A 91 4.74 -20.48 -7.80
C SER A 91 5.42 -20.51 -6.43
N CYS A 92 4.70 -20.87 -5.37
CA CYS A 92 5.28 -21.07 -4.04
C CYS A 92 6.22 -22.27 -4.01
N SER A 93 5.80 -23.39 -4.62
CA SER A 93 6.62 -24.61 -4.71
C SER A 93 7.96 -24.35 -5.40
N ASP A 94 7.95 -23.62 -6.51
CA ASP A 94 9.16 -23.28 -7.26
C ASP A 94 10.15 -22.44 -6.45
N LYS A 95 9.64 -21.65 -5.49
CA LYS A 95 10.44 -20.84 -4.56
C LYS A 95 10.79 -21.56 -3.26
N GLY A 96 10.27 -22.78 -3.03
CA GLY A 96 10.41 -23.50 -1.77
C GLY A 96 9.59 -22.88 -0.63
N GLU A 97 8.53 -22.14 -0.94
CA GLU A 97 7.66 -21.46 0.01
C GLU A 97 6.40 -22.30 0.32
N ASN A 98 5.83 -22.12 1.50
CA ASN A 98 4.57 -22.76 1.87
C ASN A 98 3.39 -21.83 1.56
N PRO A 99 2.48 -22.17 0.60
CA PRO A 99 1.36 -21.31 0.25
C PRO A 99 0.40 -21.05 1.41
N ASN A 100 0.32 -21.95 2.39
CA ASN A 100 -0.61 -21.82 3.52
C ASN A 100 -0.27 -20.69 4.50
N VAL A 101 0.95 -20.14 4.44
CA VAL A 101 1.35 -18.99 5.27
C VAL A 101 0.82 -17.66 4.74
N TYR A 102 0.22 -17.66 3.55
CA TYR A 102 -0.31 -16.45 2.91
C TYR A 102 -1.83 -16.37 2.98
N GLU A 103 -2.33 -15.17 3.19
CA GLU A 103 -3.68 -14.75 2.85
C GLU A 103 -3.64 -14.12 1.47
N THR A 104 -4.58 -14.49 0.60
CA THR A 104 -4.54 -14.10 -0.80
C THR A 104 -5.83 -13.45 -1.26
N ARG A 105 -5.71 -12.51 -2.20
CA ARG A 105 -6.81 -11.89 -2.93
C ARG A 105 -6.38 -11.73 -4.38
N TYR A 106 -7.34 -11.57 -5.29
CA TYR A 106 -7.03 -11.27 -6.66
C TYR A 106 -8.02 -10.28 -7.29
N ALA A 107 -7.56 -9.61 -8.31
CA ALA A 107 -8.36 -8.83 -9.23
C ALA A 107 -8.18 -9.36 -10.66
N VAL A 108 -9.21 -9.22 -11.48
CA VAL A 108 -9.18 -9.68 -12.88
C VAL A 108 -9.36 -8.48 -13.79
N THR A 109 -8.50 -8.38 -14.78
CA THR A 109 -8.62 -7.41 -15.87
C THR A 109 -8.56 -8.11 -17.23
N THR A 110 -9.13 -7.49 -18.26
CA THR A 110 -9.07 -7.98 -19.62
C THR A 110 -7.84 -7.41 -20.33
N TYR A 111 -7.28 -8.15 -21.28
CA TYR A 111 -6.30 -7.59 -22.19
C TYR A 111 -6.98 -6.65 -23.20
N PRO A 112 -6.40 -5.48 -23.51
CA PRO A 112 -6.99 -4.55 -24.48
C PRO A 112 -7.18 -5.19 -25.88
N ASP A 113 -6.22 -6.02 -26.27
CA ASP A 113 -6.14 -6.61 -27.62
C ASP A 113 -6.53 -8.10 -27.69
N ASP A 114 -6.87 -8.73 -26.57
CA ASP A 114 -7.19 -10.16 -26.48
C ASP A 114 -8.37 -10.40 -25.53
N LYS A 115 -9.55 -10.56 -26.10
CA LYS A 115 -10.77 -10.82 -25.33
C LYS A 115 -10.91 -12.27 -24.84
N GLU A 116 -10.09 -13.18 -25.33
CA GLU A 116 -10.12 -14.59 -24.91
C GLU A 116 -9.28 -14.82 -23.66
N LYS A 117 -8.48 -13.83 -23.27
CA LYS A 117 -7.61 -13.90 -22.08
C LYS A 117 -8.01 -12.91 -21.01
N LEU A 118 -7.83 -13.35 -19.80
CA LEU A 118 -7.91 -12.55 -18.58
C LEU A 118 -6.53 -12.45 -17.95
N LYS A 119 -6.17 -11.27 -17.52
CA LYS A 119 -5.01 -11.06 -16.67
C LYS A 119 -5.47 -11.03 -15.21
N VAL A 120 -4.91 -11.90 -14.41
CA VAL A 120 -5.14 -11.96 -12.97
C VAL A 120 -4.00 -11.24 -12.26
N ILE A 121 -4.34 -10.27 -11.43
CA ILE A 121 -3.43 -9.62 -10.49
C ILE A 121 -3.68 -10.28 -9.14
N HIS A 122 -2.78 -11.13 -8.73
CA HIS A 122 -2.88 -11.86 -7.47
C HIS A 122 -1.99 -11.18 -6.43
N VAL A 123 -2.55 -10.98 -5.23
CA VAL A 123 -1.89 -10.34 -4.09
C VAL A 123 -1.84 -11.34 -2.95
N ALA A 124 -0.66 -11.59 -2.45
CA ALA A 124 -0.43 -12.44 -1.28
C ALA A 124 0.21 -11.64 -0.15
N ALA A 125 -0.25 -11.85 1.07
CA ALA A 125 0.29 -11.24 2.27
C ALA A 125 0.53 -12.29 3.34
N ASN A 126 1.66 -12.20 4.05
CA ASN A 126 1.97 -13.14 5.11
C ASN A 126 0.99 -13.01 6.26
N LYS A 127 0.38 -14.12 6.68
CA LYS A 127 -0.62 -14.17 7.76
C LYS A 127 -0.07 -13.69 9.11
N ILE A 128 1.23 -13.89 9.37
CA ILE A 128 1.86 -13.43 10.62
C ILE A 128 1.86 -11.91 10.66
N ASP A 129 2.24 -11.25 9.56
CA ASP A 129 2.30 -9.79 9.50
C ASP A 129 0.92 -9.15 9.48
N LEU A 130 -0.04 -9.79 8.79
CA LEU A 130 -1.45 -9.40 8.88
C LEU A 130 -1.97 -9.48 10.32
N ASN A 131 -1.69 -10.58 11.03
CA ASN A 131 -2.14 -10.77 12.40
C ASN A 131 -1.52 -9.76 13.35
N LYS A 132 -0.24 -9.41 13.19
CA LYS A 132 0.39 -8.33 13.98
C LYS A 132 -0.37 -7.01 13.83
N LYS A 133 -0.69 -6.60 12.59
CA LYS A 133 -1.46 -5.37 12.33
C LYS A 133 -2.88 -5.43 12.91
N ILE A 134 -3.53 -6.58 12.81
CA ILE A 134 -4.86 -6.79 13.43
C ILE A 134 -4.76 -6.67 14.95
N GLN A 135 -3.72 -7.22 15.56
CA GLN A 135 -3.51 -7.16 17.01
C GLN A 135 -3.24 -5.73 17.49
N SER A 136 -2.40 -4.96 16.80
CA SER A 136 -2.13 -3.55 17.13
C SER A 136 -3.37 -2.65 17.06
N LEU A 137 -4.40 -3.09 16.33
CA LEU A 137 -5.67 -2.40 16.22
C LEU A 137 -6.81 -3.14 16.96
N SER A 138 -6.47 -4.11 17.82
CA SER A 138 -7.47 -4.81 18.63
C SER A 138 -8.14 -3.81 19.61
N GLY A 139 -9.47 -3.78 19.61
CA GLY A 139 -10.25 -2.80 20.36
C GLY A 139 -10.70 -1.60 19.55
N TYR A 140 -10.22 -1.43 18.33
CA TYR A 140 -10.65 -0.40 17.39
C TYR A 140 -11.42 -1.01 16.19
N LYS A 141 -12.12 -0.18 15.47
CA LYS A 141 -12.92 -0.61 14.32
C LYS A 141 -12.06 -0.73 13.05
N LEU A 142 -11.16 -1.70 13.00
CA LEU A 142 -10.43 -2.01 11.76
C LEU A 142 -11.39 -2.52 10.70
N THR A 143 -11.45 -1.88 9.55
CA THR A 143 -12.33 -2.23 8.43
C THR A 143 -11.59 -2.73 7.21
N ASN A 144 -10.40 -2.19 6.94
CA ASN A 144 -9.64 -2.55 5.76
C ASN A 144 -8.14 -2.64 6.05
N ILE A 145 -7.50 -3.62 5.43
CA ILE A 145 -6.05 -3.69 5.26
C ILE A 145 -5.82 -3.76 3.76
N VAL A 146 -5.16 -2.75 3.18
CA VAL A 146 -5.09 -2.58 1.73
C VAL A 146 -3.68 -2.24 1.26
N PRO A 147 -3.25 -2.72 0.08
CA PRO A 147 -2.03 -2.25 -0.56
C PRO A 147 -2.12 -0.77 -0.91
N ILE A 148 -1.08 0.00 -0.61
CA ILE A 148 -1.03 1.43 -0.96
C ILE A 148 -1.09 1.64 -2.46
N SER A 149 -0.42 0.79 -3.22
CA SER A 149 -0.40 0.80 -4.68
C SER A 149 -1.78 0.69 -5.32
N MET A 150 -2.72 -0.02 -4.66
CA MET A 150 -4.12 -0.08 -5.11
C MET A 150 -4.93 1.12 -4.60
N SER A 151 -4.64 1.59 -3.39
CA SER A 151 -5.39 2.70 -2.79
C SER A 151 -5.11 4.03 -3.48
N ILE A 152 -3.87 4.28 -3.88
CA ILE A 152 -3.46 5.53 -4.52
C ILE A 152 -4.10 5.74 -5.89
N THR A 153 -4.49 4.65 -6.57
CA THR A 153 -5.19 4.74 -7.87
C THR A 153 -6.54 5.44 -7.76
N ASN A 154 -7.18 5.36 -6.60
CA ASN A 154 -8.45 6.04 -6.35
C ASN A 154 -8.33 7.57 -6.20
N LEU A 155 -7.11 8.10 -6.11
CA LEU A 155 -6.86 9.55 -6.03
C LEU A 155 -6.72 10.19 -7.41
N ILE A 156 -6.69 9.38 -8.47
CA ILE A 156 -6.45 9.84 -9.85
C ILE A 156 -7.73 9.60 -10.65
N GLU A 157 -8.17 10.66 -11.31
CA GLU A 157 -9.24 10.55 -12.29
C GLU A 157 -8.65 10.00 -13.60
N THR A 158 -9.00 8.77 -13.91
CA THR A 158 -8.58 8.11 -15.14
C THR A 158 -9.63 8.29 -16.24
N LYS A 159 -9.19 8.29 -17.49
CA LYS A 159 -10.06 8.41 -18.65
C LYS A 159 -9.99 7.17 -19.53
N PRO A 160 -11.11 6.78 -20.18
CA PRO A 160 -11.12 5.68 -21.13
C PRO A 160 -10.06 5.87 -22.21
N LYS A 161 -9.39 4.78 -22.61
CA LYS A 161 -8.36 4.74 -23.65
C LYS A 161 -7.08 5.54 -23.34
N GLU A 162 -6.92 6.01 -22.12
CA GLU A 162 -5.68 6.61 -21.65
C GLU A 162 -4.91 5.63 -20.75
N ASN A 163 -3.59 5.69 -20.83
CA ASN A 163 -2.69 4.91 -19.99
C ASN A 163 -2.00 5.83 -18.99
N TYR A 164 -1.90 5.36 -17.75
CA TYR A 164 -1.26 6.11 -16.67
C TYR A 164 -0.18 5.27 -16.02
N LEU A 165 0.86 5.94 -15.61
CA LEU A 165 1.91 5.38 -14.77
C LEU A 165 1.95 6.17 -13.46
N ILE A 166 1.66 5.50 -12.35
CA ILE A 166 1.73 6.07 -11.03
C ILE A 166 3.01 5.59 -10.38
N VAL A 167 3.92 6.51 -10.07
CA VAL A 167 5.14 6.23 -9.32
C VAL A 167 4.94 6.76 -7.91
N ASN A 168 4.91 5.84 -6.95
CA ASN A 168 4.82 6.17 -5.53
C ASN A 168 6.13 5.82 -4.85
N ILE A 169 6.83 6.83 -4.34
CA ILE A 169 8.12 6.69 -3.66
C ILE A 169 7.91 6.93 -2.18
N GLU A 170 7.75 5.83 -1.45
CA GLU A 170 7.63 5.78 0.00
C GLU A 170 8.78 4.95 0.60
N GLU A 171 8.56 4.20 1.67
CA GLU A 171 9.57 3.28 2.19
C GLU A 171 10.12 2.34 1.10
N LYS A 172 9.22 1.84 0.25
CA LYS A 172 9.50 1.14 -1.01
C LYS A 172 8.98 1.98 -2.17
N THR A 173 9.51 1.77 -3.37
CA THR A 173 8.96 2.40 -4.58
C THR A 173 7.97 1.43 -5.24
N THR A 174 6.76 1.91 -5.53
CA THR A 174 5.79 1.15 -6.32
C THR A 174 5.50 1.87 -7.63
N ILE A 175 5.42 1.10 -8.72
CA ILE A 175 5.02 1.60 -10.03
C ILE A 175 3.75 0.87 -10.44
N THR A 176 2.64 1.59 -10.45
CA THR A 176 1.34 1.06 -10.87
C THR A 176 1.01 1.53 -12.28
N THR A 177 0.80 0.59 -13.19
CA THR A 177 0.36 0.87 -14.55
C THR A 177 -1.16 0.72 -14.61
N ILE A 178 -1.83 1.72 -15.17
CA ILE A 178 -3.27 1.71 -15.44
C ILE A 178 -3.45 1.74 -16.96
N VAL A 179 -4.26 0.84 -17.45
CA VAL A 179 -4.63 0.76 -18.88
C VAL A 179 -6.15 0.71 -18.95
N ASP A 180 -6.72 1.61 -19.73
CA ASP A 180 -8.18 1.71 -19.91
C ASP A 180 -8.95 1.66 -18.59
N GLU A 181 -8.60 2.58 -17.67
CA GLU A 181 -9.20 2.76 -16.33
C GLU A 181 -9.01 1.58 -15.35
N ARG A 182 -8.18 0.59 -15.69
CA ARG A 182 -7.96 -0.60 -14.87
C ARG A 182 -6.50 -0.76 -14.51
N ILE A 183 -6.22 -1.21 -13.29
CA ILE A 183 -4.87 -1.59 -12.89
C ILE A 183 -4.43 -2.77 -13.78
N TYR A 184 -3.31 -2.58 -14.48
CA TYR A 184 -2.72 -3.56 -15.36
C TYR A 184 -1.53 -4.29 -14.74
N SER A 185 -0.68 -3.56 -14.01
CA SER A 185 0.44 -4.13 -13.26
C SER A 185 0.83 -3.24 -12.09
N ILE A 186 1.43 -3.86 -11.09
CA ILE A 186 2.04 -3.21 -9.92
C ILE A 186 3.43 -3.81 -9.76
N ASN A 187 4.47 -2.99 -9.85
CA ASN A 187 5.85 -3.40 -9.63
C ASN A 187 6.32 -2.76 -8.34
N VAL A 188 6.92 -3.56 -7.46
CA VAL A 188 7.47 -3.12 -6.17
C VAL A 188 8.99 -3.22 -6.23
N PHE A 189 9.65 -2.14 -5.86
CA PHE A 189 11.11 -2.05 -5.74
C PHE A 189 11.43 -1.82 -4.27
N GLU A 190 12.42 -2.53 -3.77
CA GLU A 190 12.85 -2.43 -2.37
C GLU A 190 13.51 -1.07 -2.05
N GLU A 191 14.02 -0.40 -3.07
CA GLU A 191 14.59 0.93 -2.94
C GLU A 191 13.48 1.99 -2.81
N GLY A 192 13.65 2.92 -1.87
CA GLY A 192 12.70 4.00 -1.63
C GLY A 192 13.26 5.10 -0.74
N SER A 193 12.38 5.90 -0.18
CA SER A 193 12.75 7.01 0.71
C SER A 193 13.53 6.54 1.96
N LYS A 194 13.30 5.30 2.40
CA LYS A 194 14.04 4.69 3.52
C LYS A 194 15.57 4.70 3.33
N ASP A 195 16.02 4.56 2.08
CA ASP A 195 17.47 4.46 1.80
C ASP A 195 18.15 5.82 1.94
N PHE A 196 17.46 6.89 1.53
CA PHE A 196 17.93 8.26 1.77
C PHE A 196 17.90 8.61 3.25
N LEU A 197 16.79 8.33 3.92
CA LEU A 197 16.63 8.58 5.35
C LEU A 197 17.69 7.84 6.18
N ARG A 198 17.99 6.59 5.84
CA ARG A 198 19.02 5.80 6.53
C ARG A 198 20.40 6.43 6.39
N LYS A 199 20.78 6.90 5.20
CA LYS A 199 22.07 7.56 4.96
C LYS A 199 22.21 8.86 5.74
N ILE A 200 21.16 9.67 5.81
CA ILE A 200 21.17 10.92 6.57
C ILE A 200 21.15 10.63 8.06
N ASN A 201 20.33 9.67 8.51
CA ASN A 201 20.23 9.30 9.91
C ASN A 201 21.53 8.75 10.50
N ALA A 202 22.36 8.10 9.69
CA ALA A 202 23.69 7.68 10.10
C ALA A 202 24.61 8.82 10.55
N LYS A 203 24.36 10.07 10.06
CA LYS A 203 25.06 11.27 10.48
C LYS A 203 24.33 12.04 11.58
N GLU A 204 23.01 12.19 11.42
CA GLU A 204 22.17 13.03 12.29
C GLU A 204 21.74 12.34 13.59
N ASN A 205 21.73 11.00 13.59
CA ASN A 205 21.28 10.15 14.70
C ASN A 205 19.89 10.55 15.26
N SER A 206 19.00 11.01 14.36
CA SER A 206 17.64 11.43 14.66
C SER A 206 16.76 11.29 13.42
N TYR A 207 15.81 10.37 13.45
CA TYR A 207 14.90 10.11 12.34
C TYR A 207 14.03 11.32 11.97
N PRO A 208 13.41 12.03 12.92
CA PRO A 208 12.64 13.24 12.62
C PRO A 208 13.48 14.31 11.93
N LYS A 209 14.71 14.55 12.41
CA LYS A 209 15.63 15.52 11.79
C LYS A 209 16.04 15.09 10.39
N SER A 210 16.34 13.83 10.18
CA SER A 210 16.68 13.27 8.87
C SER A 210 15.54 13.42 7.87
N TYR A 211 14.30 13.20 8.32
CA TYR A 211 13.11 13.40 7.51
C TYR A 211 12.93 14.86 7.09
N GLU A 212 13.10 15.81 8.01
CA GLU A 212 13.01 17.24 7.71
C GLU A 212 14.13 17.70 6.75
N ILE A 213 15.34 17.15 6.86
CA ILE A 213 16.42 17.38 5.90
C ILE A 213 16.01 16.90 4.51
N CYS A 214 15.53 15.64 4.39
CA CYS A 214 15.06 15.11 3.12
C CYS A 214 13.96 15.96 2.50
N LYS A 215 12.97 16.36 3.30
CA LYS A 215 11.83 17.14 2.85
C LYS A 215 12.21 18.53 2.33
N ASN A 216 13.20 19.17 2.96
CA ASN A 216 13.58 20.57 2.70
C ASN A 216 14.81 20.70 1.77
N THR A 217 15.43 19.60 1.34
CA THR A 217 16.61 19.59 0.51
C THR A 217 16.31 19.14 -0.91
N THR A 218 16.90 19.81 -1.87
CA THR A 218 16.81 19.46 -3.31
C THR A 218 18.21 19.39 -3.90
N ILE A 219 18.39 18.58 -4.93
CA ILE A 219 19.66 18.47 -5.68
C ILE A 219 20.08 19.80 -6.35
N TYR A 220 19.17 20.74 -6.44
CA TYR A 220 19.42 22.06 -7.05
C TYR A 220 19.89 23.12 -6.04
N THR A 221 19.87 22.83 -4.74
CA THR A 221 20.41 23.75 -3.74
C THR A 221 21.91 23.55 -3.58
N SER A 222 22.69 24.67 -3.50
CA SER A 222 24.13 24.63 -3.28
C SER A 222 24.53 23.99 -1.94
N GLU A 223 23.61 23.93 -1.00
CA GLU A 223 23.79 23.38 0.34
C GLU A 223 23.55 21.84 0.41
N ALA A 224 23.11 21.23 -0.68
CA ALA A 224 22.82 19.79 -0.76
C ALA A 224 24.09 18.91 -0.90
N THR A 225 25.21 19.30 -0.32
CA THR A 225 26.48 18.56 -0.41
C THR A 225 26.42 17.17 0.21
N ASP A 226 25.48 16.96 1.14
CA ASP A 226 25.33 15.67 1.86
C ASP A 226 24.48 14.63 1.13
N LEU A 227 23.80 15.04 0.06
CA LEU A 227 22.98 14.16 -0.79
C LEU A 227 23.66 13.82 -2.13
N LYS A 228 24.83 14.36 -2.39
CA LYS A 228 25.69 13.98 -3.51
C LYS A 228 26.67 12.88 -3.04
#